data_74834fc89a29aae97a6131fd09b2c96d
#
_entry.id   74834fc89a29aae97a6131fd09b2c96d
#
_cell.length_a   1.000
_cell.length_b   1.000
_cell.length_c   1.000
_cell.angle_alpha   90.00
_cell.angle_beta   90.00
_cell.angle_gamma   90.00
#
_symmetry.space_group_name_H-M   'P 1'
#
loop_
_entity.id
_entity.type
_entity.pdbx_description
1 polymer ?
#
loop_
_entity_poly.entity_id
_entity_poly.type
_entity_poly.pdbx_seq_one_letter_code
_entity_poly.pdbx_strand_id
1 'polypeptide(L)'
;TYHVYIIMVLPIIYAVQYGQRKMIYYTYILSVISIAVSVYIGYFFGLCDANMTLLTASSLSTYVDATGKIFNSVNVNPNPVYTLFMYFIVPRSMMLFAVLLMVIHISDIIESRAVREEKLKQMSEIDEMTGLYNKNKYLDMMNSYYHHLDNIAVIFWDVNGLKTTNDTYGHKAGDSLIKNVAVSIQESVKSSGNIFRIGGDEFIAVLDNATEDDVKIIINNWKKCMESRNVNGEMELSASVGYSIGNGNDIEKIVDAADSRMYEQKQKYKKTRENI
;
A
#
# COMPACT_ATOMS: atom_id res chain seq x y z
N THR A 1 42.05 3.34 -9.82
CA THR A 1 41.45 4.52 -9.13
C THR A 1 39.96 4.61 -9.31
N TYR A 2 39.38 4.25 -10.46
CA TYR A 2 37.93 4.34 -10.71
C TYR A 2 37.09 3.38 -9.83
N HIS A 3 37.59 2.22 -9.45
CA HIS A 3 36.87 1.24 -8.65
C HIS A 3 36.61 1.70 -7.21
N VAL A 4 37.42 2.57 -6.65
CA VAL A 4 37.25 3.08 -5.27
C VAL A 4 36.01 3.97 -5.16
N TYR A 5 35.61 4.69 -6.21
CA TYR A 5 34.46 5.58 -6.20
C TYR A 5 33.12 4.83 -6.16
N ILE A 6 33.04 3.70 -6.86
CA ILE A 6 31.83 2.85 -6.83
C ILE A 6 31.57 2.38 -5.39
N ILE A 7 32.63 2.00 -4.67
CA ILE A 7 32.52 1.56 -3.27
C ILE A 7 31.97 2.68 -2.37
N MET A 8 32.29 3.95 -2.63
CA MET A 8 31.82 5.09 -1.84
C MET A 8 30.36 5.50 -2.15
N VAL A 9 29.87 5.16 -3.34
CA VAL A 9 28.48 5.40 -3.76
C VAL A 9 27.52 4.34 -3.21
N LEU A 10 27.98 3.08 -3.12
CA LEU A 10 27.15 1.96 -2.66
C LEU A 10 26.47 2.19 -1.31
N PRO A 11 27.13 2.72 -0.25
CA PRO A 11 26.47 2.97 1.03
C PRO A 11 25.32 3.97 0.93
N ILE A 12 25.42 4.98 0.07
CA ILE A 12 24.39 5.99 -0.15
C ILE A 12 23.16 5.34 -0.80
N ILE A 13 23.38 4.50 -1.82
CA ILE A 13 22.32 3.76 -2.50
C ILE A 13 21.65 2.77 -1.52
N TYR A 14 22.46 2.06 -0.74
CA TYR A 14 21.96 1.07 0.23
C TYR A 14 21.13 1.69 1.36
N ALA A 15 21.45 2.94 1.74
CA ALA A 15 20.71 3.67 2.76
C ALA A 15 19.23 3.93 2.40
N VAL A 16 18.87 3.89 1.11
CA VAL A 16 17.47 4.01 0.65
C VAL A 16 16.60 2.87 1.17
N GLN A 17 17.14 1.66 1.29
CA GLN A 17 16.40 0.48 1.75
C GLN A 17 15.87 0.62 3.19
N TYR A 18 16.50 1.48 4.00
CA TYR A 18 16.08 1.69 5.39
C TYR A 18 14.97 2.74 5.54
N GLY A 19 14.51 3.39 4.44
CA GLY A 19 13.39 4.32 4.46
C GLY A 19 13.58 5.59 5.32
N GLN A 20 14.79 5.80 5.87
CA GLN A 20 15.08 6.94 6.74
C GLN A 20 15.99 7.95 6.02
N ARG A 21 15.45 9.10 5.61
CA ARG A 21 16.21 10.19 4.96
C ARG A 21 17.47 10.58 5.74
N LYS A 22 17.44 10.54 7.07
CA LYS A 22 18.60 10.83 7.92
C LYS A 22 19.79 9.92 7.63
N MET A 23 19.53 8.63 7.36
CA MET A 23 20.59 7.66 7.04
C MET A 23 21.28 7.99 5.72
N ILE A 24 20.55 8.49 4.72
CA ILE A 24 21.09 8.90 3.43
C ILE A 24 22.08 10.07 3.62
N TYR A 25 21.73 11.07 4.43
CA TYR A 25 22.62 12.20 4.73
C TYR A 25 23.85 11.76 5.54
N TYR A 26 23.70 10.88 6.53
CA TYR A 26 24.82 10.37 7.30
C TYR A 26 25.82 9.59 6.43
N THR A 27 25.34 8.72 5.55
CA THR A 27 26.20 7.96 4.64
C THR A 27 26.90 8.85 3.63
N TYR A 28 26.25 9.90 3.13
CA TYR A 28 26.87 10.89 2.28
C TYR A 28 28.01 11.63 3.00
N ILE A 29 27.79 12.17 4.19
CA ILE A 29 28.80 12.88 4.98
C ILE A 29 29.99 11.95 5.26
N LEU A 30 29.72 10.72 5.68
CA LEU A 30 30.76 9.72 5.95
C LEU A 30 31.59 9.40 4.69
N SER A 31 30.96 9.30 3.53
CA SER A 31 31.62 9.07 2.25
C SER A 31 32.55 10.25 1.86
N VAL A 32 32.10 11.49 2.05
CA VAL A 32 32.92 12.68 1.80
C VAL A 32 34.14 12.73 2.73
N ILE A 33 33.94 12.46 4.02
CA ILE A 33 35.04 12.38 5.00
C ILE A 33 36.04 11.27 4.61
N SER A 34 35.54 10.10 4.23
CA SER A 34 36.38 8.97 3.80
C SER A 34 37.22 9.30 2.56
N ILE A 35 36.65 10.03 1.60
CA ILE A 35 37.42 10.53 0.43
C ILE A 35 38.51 11.47 0.88
N ALA A 36 38.23 12.46 1.72
CA ALA A 36 39.21 13.43 2.19
C ALA A 36 40.36 12.72 2.93
N VAL A 37 40.02 11.83 3.87
CA VAL A 37 40.98 11.03 4.64
C VAL A 37 41.86 10.18 3.70
N SER A 38 41.24 9.46 2.75
CA SER A 38 41.96 8.61 1.79
C SER A 38 42.92 9.40 0.90
N VAL A 39 42.51 10.60 0.42
CA VAL A 39 43.32 11.46 -0.42
C VAL A 39 44.55 11.98 0.35
N TYR A 40 44.37 12.49 1.57
CA TYR A 40 45.46 13.00 2.38
C TYR A 40 46.39 11.91 2.88
N ILE A 41 45.89 10.80 3.38
CA ILE A 41 46.70 9.65 3.79
C ILE A 41 47.51 9.12 2.59
N GLY A 42 46.83 8.92 1.43
CA GLY A 42 47.50 8.47 0.22
C GLY A 42 48.67 9.37 -0.18
N TYR A 43 48.51 10.69 -0.10
CA TYR A 43 49.54 11.64 -0.39
C TYR A 43 50.71 11.61 0.62
N PHE A 44 50.41 11.73 1.91
CA PHE A 44 51.46 11.84 2.94
C PHE A 44 52.23 10.52 3.18
N PHE A 45 51.63 9.37 2.88
CA PHE A 45 52.28 8.06 2.99
C PHE A 45 52.83 7.55 1.65
N GLY A 46 52.84 8.39 0.59
CA GLY A 46 53.43 8.03 -0.71
C GLY A 46 52.63 6.95 -1.47
N LEU A 47 51.34 6.73 -1.12
CA LEU A 47 50.45 5.77 -1.77
C LEU A 47 49.56 6.44 -2.83
N CYS A 48 49.94 7.65 -3.27
CA CYS A 48 49.17 8.42 -4.24
C CYS A 48 49.45 7.99 -5.69
N ASP A 49 48.45 8.20 -6.54
CA ASP A 49 48.62 7.98 -7.98
C ASP A 49 49.49 9.09 -8.63
N ALA A 50 50.02 8.83 -9.82
CA ALA A 50 50.89 9.73 -10.54
C ALA A 50 50.28 11.13 -10.78
N ASN A 51 48.96 11.22 -10.99
CA ASN A 51 48.26 12.49 -11.20
C ASN A 51 48.27 13.38 -9.95
N MET A 52 48.15 12.79 -8.75
CA MET A 52 48.25 13.53 -7.49
C MET A 52 49.66 14.10 -7.31
N THR A 53 50.66 13.30 -7.61
CA THR A 53 52.08 13.71 -7.53
C THR A 53 52.39 14.83 -8.51
N LEU A 54 51.92 14.75 -9.76
CA LEU A 54 52.13 15.76 -10.78
C LEU A 54 51.48 17.12 -10.43
N LEU A 55 50.25 17.09 -9.91
CA LEU A 55 49.52 18.32 -9.56
C LEU A 55 50.06 19.01 -8.30
N THR A 56 50.79 18.30 -7.44
CA THR A 56 51.36 18.82 -6.20
C THR A 56 52.87 19.09 -6.31
N ALA A 57 53.52 18.73 -7.44
CA ALA A 57 54.93 19.01 -7.66
C ALA A 57 55.18 20.51 -7.79
N SER A 58 56.19 21.00 -7.09
CA SER A 58 56.56 22.43 -7.06
C SER A 58 57.15 22.97 -8.39
N SER A 59 57.42 22.11 -9.37
CA SER A 59 57.98 22.49 -10.67
C SER A 59 57.37 21.68 -11.81
N LEU A 60 56.11 21.94 -12.14
CA LEU A 60 55.53 21.48 -13.41
C LEU A 60 56.17 22.12 -14.65
N SER A 61 56.92 23.23 -14.47
CA SER A 61 57.67 23.94 -15.53
C SER A 61 58.81 23.11 -16.15
N THR A 62 59.18 21.98 -15.55
CA THR A 62 60.24 21.10 -16.01
C THR A 62 59.77 19.71 -16.43
N TYR A 63 58.45 19.45 -16.44
CA TYR A 63 57.97 18.16 -16.89
C TYR A 63 57.89 18.12 -18.41
N VAL A 64 58.77 17.38 -18.98
CA VAL A 64 58.85 17.12 -20.44
C VAL A 64 58.39 15.68 -20.64
N ASP A 65 57.38 15.44 -21.47
CA ASP A 65 56.96 14.09 -21.82
C ASP A 65 57.98 13.36 -22.67
N ALA A 66 57.82 12.08 -22.93
CA ALA A 66 58.69 11.26 -23.77
C ALA A 66 58.79 11.77 -25.23
N THR A 67 57.96 12.72 -25.63
CA THR A 67 57.93 13.35 -26.96
C THR A 67 58.55 14.73 -26.96
N GLY A 68 59.11 15.22 -25.85
CA GLY A 68 59.69 16.53 -25.71
C GLY A 68 58.74 17.71 -25.62
N LYS A 69 57.38 17.44 -25.43
CA LYS A 69 56.40 18.48 -25.19
C LYS A 69 56.43 18.91 -23.73
N ILE A 70 56.64 20.21 -23.52
CA ILE A 70 56.48 20.84 -22.21
C ILE A 70 54.99 20.98 -21.95
N PHE A 71 54.49 20.33 -20.92
CA PHE A 71 53.14 20.63 -20.43
C PHE A 71 53.15 22.03 -19.81
N ASN A 72 52.53 22.98 -20.51
CA ASN A 72 52.34 24.33 -19.98
C ASN A 72 51.62 24.27 -18.66
N SER A 73 52.24 24.81 -17.64
CA SER A 73 51.80 24.89 -16.27
C SER A 73 50.38 25.47 -16.18
N VAL A 74 49.47 24.69 -15.78
CA VAL A 74 48.34 25.21 -14.97
C VAL A 74 49.01 25.85 -13.76
N ASN A 75 48.74 27.12 -13.44
CA ASN A 75 49.19 27.77 -12.21
C ASN A 75 48.64 27.02 -10.99
N VAL A 76 49.34 25.98 -10.58
CA VAL A 76 48.96 25.15 -9.44
C VAL A 76 49.56 25.81 -8.21
N ASN A 77 48.73 26.08 -7.22
CA ASN A 77 49.15 26.57 -5.92
C ASN A 77 50.20 25.61 -5.34
N PRO A 78 51.42 26.07 -4.96
CA PRO A 78 52.46 25.20 -4.44
C PRO A 78 52.11 24.53 -3.10
N ASN A 79 51.01 24.91 -2.48
CA ASN A 79 50.54 24.26 -1.26
C ASN A 79 49.82 22.93 -1.62
N PRO A 80 50.40 21.77 -1.28
CA PRO A 80 49.84 20.47 -1.65
C PRO A 80 48.46 20.23 -0.99
N VAL A 81 48.25 20.74 0.20
CA VAL A 81 46.97 20.59 0.91
C VAL A 81 45.84 21.29 0.14
N TYR A 82 46.09 22.52 -0.33
CA TYR A 82 45.12 23.27 -1.13
C TYR A 82 44.84 22.60 -2.48
N THR A 83 45.90 22.14 -3.15
CA THR A 83 45.81 21.50 -4.47
C THR A 83 44.98 20.19 -4.38
N LEU A 84 45.27 19.35 -3.38
CA LEU A 84 44.52 18.13 -3.16
C LEU A 84 43.05 18.41 -2.84
N PHE A 85 42.81 19.43 -2.06
CA PHE A 85 41.44 19.83 -1.72
C PHE A 85 40.64 20.26 -2.97
N MET A 86 41.17 21.21 -3.73
CA MET A 86 40.47 21.82 -4.87
C MET A 86 40.32 20.89 -6.06
N TYR A 87 41.33 20.08 -6.37
CA TYR A 87 41.34 19.26 -7.59
C TYR A 87 40.97 17.80 -7.38
N PHE A 88 40.97 17.31 -6.13
CA PHE A 88 40.65 15.91 -5.85
C PHE A 88 39.42 15.75 -4.92
N ILE A 89 39.35 16.51 -3.84
CA ILE A 89 38.25 16.34 -2.88
C ILE A 89 36.99 17.04 -3.40
N VAL A 90 37.06 18.29 -3.80
CA VAL A 90 35.90 19.08 -4.23
C VAL A 90 35.17 18.44 -5.42
N PRO A 91 35.83 18.08 -6.56
CA PRO A 91 35.09 17.49 -7.68
C PRO A 91 34.44 16.17 -7.35
N ARG A 92 35.08 15.34 -6.52
CA ARG A 92 34.50 14.05 -6.07
C ARG A 92 33.32 14.23 -5.12
N SER A 93 33.41 15.20 -4.23
CA SER A 93 32.31 15.57 -3.34
C SER A 93 31.12 16.11 -4.13
N MET A 94 31.33 16.86 -5.19
CA MET A 94 30.29 17.33 -6.11
C MET A 94 29.61 16.17 -6.84
N MET A 95 30.39 15.17 -7.30
CA MET A 95 29.79 13.96 -7.89
C MET A 95 28.96 13.19 -6.90
N LEU A 96 29.43 12.99 -5.67
CA LEU A 96 28.63 12.36 -4.61
C LEU A 96 27.39 13.16 -4.27
N PHE A 97 27.46 14.49 -4.30
CA PHE A 97 26.30 15.35 -4.09
C PHE A 97 25.24 15.18 -5.17
N ALA A 98 25.65 15.06 -6.45
CA ALA A 98 24.71 14.75 -7.53
C ALA A 98 24.04 13.38 -7.33
N VAL A 99 24.80 12.36 -6.89
CA VAL A 99 24.25 11.06 -6.53
C VAL A 99 23.29 11.17 -5.36
N LEU A 100 23.62 11.95 -4.32
CA LEU A 100 22.74 12.19 -3.20
C LEU A 100 21.38 12.76 -3.63
N LEU A 101 21.39 13.80 -4.49
CA LEU A 101 20.15 14.38 -5.02
C LEU A 101 19.33 13.39 -5.83
N MET A 102 19.99 12.59 -6.67
CA MET A 102 19.33 11.53 -7.44
C MET A 102 18.69 10.47 -6.53
N VAL A 103 19.40 10.04 -5.51
CA VAL A 103 18.92 9.04 -4.54
C VAL A 103 17.73 9.54 -3.73
N ILE A 104 17.78 10.80 -3.28
CA ILE A 104 16.64 11.44 -2.59
C ILE A 104 15.42 11.49 -3.51
N HIS A 105 15.61 11.93 -4.75
CA HIS A 105 14.51 12.02 -5.72
C HIS A 105 13.88 10.65 -6.02
N ILE A 106 14.70 9.62 -6.19
CA ILE A 106 14.21 8.24 -6.38
C ILE A 106 13.44 7.76 -5.16
N SER A 107 13.93 8.05 -3.94
CA SER A 107 13.25 7.70 -2.69
C SER A 107 11.85 8.35 -2.61
N ASP A 108 11.74 9.62 -2.97
CA ASP A 108 10.46 10.35 -2.99
C ASP A 108 9.46 9.76 -4.01
N ILE A 109 9.96 9.35 -5.18
CA ILE A 109 9.13 8.67 -6.19
C ILE A 109 8.61 7.32 -5.68
N ILE A 110 9.47 6.52 -5.04
CA ILE A 110 9.10 5.21 -4.50
C ILE A 110 8.03 5.37 -3.41
N GLU A 111 8.25 6.30 -2.46
CA GLU A 111 7.30 6.57 -1.38
C GLU A 111 5.94 7.05 -1.92
N SER A 112 5.95 7.98 -2.89
CA SER A 112 4.71 8.49 -3.49
C SER A 112 3.95 7.44 -4.29
N ARG A 113 4.65 6.51 -4.95
CA ARG A 113 4.03 5.36 -5.64
C ARG A 113 3.38 4.39 -4.65
N ALA A 114 4.07 4.02 -3.57
CA ALA A 114 3.53 3.13 -2.55
C ALA A 114 2.25 3.69 -1.92
N VAL A 115 2.24 4.98 -1.57
CA VAL A 115 1.03 5.66 -1.04
C VAL A 115 -0.10 5.68 -2.08
N ARG A 116 0.22 5.90 -3.35
CA ARG A 116 -0.78 5.92 -4.42
C ARG A 116 -1.37 4.53 -4.68
N GLU A 117 -0.54 3.49 -4.69
CA GLU A 117 -0.99 2.10 -4.84
C GLU A 117 -1.91 1.69 -3.69
N GLU A 118 -1.54 2.02 -2.45
CA GLU A 118 -2.38 1.76 -1.27
C GLU A 118 -3.73 2.48 -1.38
N LYS A 119 -3.74 3.75 -1.78
CA LYS A 119 -4.97 4.51 -1.99
C LYS A 119 -5.84 3.92 -3.10
N LEU A 120 -5.24 3.52 -4.23
CA LEU A 120 -5.95 2.85 -5.32
C LEU A 120 -6.52 1.50 -4.86
N LYS A 121 -5.78 0.74 -4.06
CA LYS A 121 -6.25 -0.52 -3.48
C LYS A 121 -7.44 -0.29 -2.57
N GLN A 122 -7.37 0.68 -1.66
CA GLN A 122 -8.51 1.04 -0.79
C GLN A 122 -9.75 1.48 -1.59
N MET A 123 -9.58 2.34 -2.61
CA MET A 123 -10.68 2.72 -3.50
C MET A 123 -11.26 1.53 -4.27
N SER A 124 -10.45 0.51 -4.56
CA SER A 124 -10.88 -0.73 -5.22
C SER A 124 -11.51 -1.76 -4.29
N GLU A 125 -11.49 -1.57 -2.96
CA GLU A 125 -11.99 -2.53 -1.96
C GLU A 125 -13.33 -2.14 -1.34
N ILE A 126 -13.76 -0.89 -1.49
CA ILE A 126 -14.98 -0.33 -0.89
C ILE A 126 -16.05 -0.11 -1.97
N ASP A 127 -17.29 -0.42 -1.63
CA ASP A 127 -18.47 -0.05 -2.43
C ASP A 127 -18.84 1.41 -2.14
N GLU A 128 -18.79 2.26 -3.17
CA GLU A 128 -19.00 3.70 -3.05
C GLU A 128 -20.41 4.07 -2.54
N MET A 129 -21.41 3.23 -2.84
CA MET A 129 -22.80 3.51 -2.45
C MET A 129 -23.05 3.25 -0.96
N THR A 130 -22.50 2.16 -0.43
CA THR A 130 -22.83 1.65 0.91
C THR A 130 -21.72 1.87 1.93
N GLY A 131 -20.47 2.12 1.49
CA GLY A 131 -19.31 2.20 2.36
C GLY A 131 -18.82 0.84 2.92
N LEU A 132 -19.47 -0.26 2.54
CA LEU A 132 -19.07 -1.62 2.89
C LEU A 132 -17.94 -2.11 1.96
N TYR A 133 -17.32 -3.23 2.28
CA TYR A 133 -16.43 -3.87 1.35
C TYR A 133 -17.15 -4.29 0.07
N ASN A 134 -16.46 -4.21 -1.07
CA ASN A 134 -17.00 -4.61 -2.35
C ASN A 134 -16.68 -6.07 -2.69
N LYS A 135 -17.19 -6.53 -3.85
CA LYS A 135 -16.96 -7.88 -4.36
C LYS A 135 -15.48 -8.22 -4.55
N ASN A 136 -14.63 -7.26 -4.93
CA ASN A 136 -13.21 -7.51 -5.13
C ASN A 136 -12.54 -7.87 -3.79
N LYS A 137 -12.84 -7.10 -2.73
CA LYS A 137 -12.36 -7.41 -1.38
C LYS A 137 -12.87 -8.74 -0.86
N TYR A 138 -14.15 -9.07 -1.13
CA TYR A 138 -14.71 -10.37 -0.80
C TYR A 138 -13.91 -11.52 -1.42
N LEU A 139 -13.65 -11.46 -2.74
CA LEU A 139 -12.88 -12.49 -3.45
C LEU A 139 -11.44 -12.59 -2.96
N ASP A 140 -10.79 -11.46 -2.67
CA ASP A 140 -9.45 -11.43 -2.09
C ASP A 140 -9.38 -12.15 -0.74
N MET A 141 -10.32 -11.83 0.17
CA MET A 141 -10.38 -12.45 1.50
C MET A 141 -10.80 -13.93 1.45
N MET A 142 -11.68 -14.30 0.54
CA MET A 142 -12.04 -15.71 0.29
C MET A 142 -10.80 -16.54 -0.04
N ASN A 143 -9.94 -16.03 -0.92
CA ASN A 143 -8.77 -16.76 -1.40
C ASN A 143 -7.57 -16.71 -0.46
N SER A 144 -7.43 -15.65 0.34
CA SER A 144 -6.21 -15.39 1.12
C SER A 144 -6.35 -15.62 2.62
N TYR A 145 -7.55 -15.46 3.19
CA TYR A 145 -7.73 -15.40 4.64
C TYR A 145 -8.67 -16.46 5.18
N TYR A 146 -9.91 -16.52 4.69
CA TYR A 146 -10.96 -17.35 5.30
C TYR A 146 -10.71 -18.85 5.21
N HIS A 147 -9.98 -19.33 4.20
CA HIS A 147 -9.60 -20.73 4.07
C HIS A 147 -8.73 -21.27 5.21
N HIS A 148 -8.08 -20.36 5.96
CA HIS A 148 -7.18 -20.75 7.05
C HIS A 148 -7.84 -20.78 8.42
N LEU A 149 -9.12 -20.43 8.49
CA LEU A 149 -9.87 -20.37 9.76
C LEU A 149 -10.56 -21.70 10.06
N ASP A 150 -10.45 -22.17 11.30
CA ASP A 150 -11.03 -23.43 11.74
C ASP A 150 -12.56 -23.37 11.82
N ASN A 151 -13.11 -22.20 12.09
CA ASN A 151 -14.56 -21.99 12.20
C ASN A 151 -14.94 -20.61 11.66
N ILE A 152 -15.88 -20.59 10.73
CA ILE A 152 -16.46 -19.37 10.16
C ILE A 152 -17.97 -19.48 10.07
N ALA A 153 -18.64 -18.35 10.20
CA ALA A 153 -20.06 -18.24 9.89
C ALA A 153 -20.27 -17.26 8.73
N VAL A 154 -21.09 -17.65 7.77
CA VAL A 154 -21.49 -16.81 6.65
C VAL A 154 -22.97 -16.49 6.78
N ILE A 155 -23.31 -15.19 6.67
CA ILE A 155 -24.68 -14.72 6.61
C ILE A 155 -24.87 -14.01 5.27
N PHE A 156 -25.87 -14.41 4.53
CA PHE A 156 -26.21 -13.89 3.21
C PHE A 156 -27.53 -13.13 3.26
N TRP A 157 -27.59 -11.93 2.70
CA TRP A 157 -28.81 -11.15 2.56
C TRP A 157 -29.05 -10.76 1.10
N ASP A 158 -30.34 -10.71 0.73
CA ASP A 158 -30.80 -10.23 -0.56
C ASP A 158 -31.99 -9.29 -0.34
N VAL A 159 -31.88 -8.07 -0.84
CA VAL A 159 -32.91 -7.02 -0.66
C VAL A 159 -34.17 -7.37 -1.45
N ASN A 160 -35.31 -7.41 -0.75
CA ASN A 160 -36.59 -7.73 -1.37
C ASN A 160 -37.21 -6.49 -2.03
N GLY A 161 -37.86 -6.70 -3.18
CA GLY A 161 -38.66 -5.67 -3.84
C GLY A 161 -37.89 -4.52 -4.49
N LEU A 162 -36.56 -4.60 -4.65
CA LEU A 162 -35.75 -3.53 -5.26
C LEU A 162 -36.26 -3.14 -6.64
N LYS A 163 -36.59 -4.11 -7.49
CA LYS A 163 -37.12 -3.83 -8.82
C LYS A 163 -38.45 -3.07 -8.75
N THR A 164 -39.39 -3.50 -7.93
CA THR A 164 -40.68 -2.83 -7.73
C THR A 164 -40.49 -1.41 -7.20
N THR A 165 -39.58 -1.21 -6.27
CA THR A 165 -39.21 0.12 -5.76
C THR A 165 -38.65 1.00 -6.85
N ASN A 166 -37.73 0.51 -7.67
CA ASN A 166 -37.18 1.26 -8.80
C ASN A 166 -38.24 1.62 -9.82
N ASP A 167 -39.12 0.67 -10.16
CA ASP A 167 -40.16 0.88 -11.17
C ASP A 167 -41.24 1.86 -10.69
N THR A 168 -41.55 1.90 -9.37
CA THR A 168 -42.60 2.73 -8.78
C THR A 168 -42.09 4.12 -8.37
N TYR A 169 -40.91 4.20 -7.75
CA TYR A 169 -40.40 5.42 -7.09
C TYR A 169 -39.08 5.92 -7.69
N GLY A 170 -38.57 5.23 -8.72
CA GLY A 170 -37.31 5.56 -9.42
C GLY A 170 -36.04 5.06 -8.72
N HIS A 171 -34.95 5.07 -9.44
CA HIS A 171 -33.64 4.52 -8.98
C HIS A 171 -33.12 5.15 -7.69
N LYS A 172 -33.38 6.42 -7.43
CA LYS A 172 -32.96 7.07 -6.17
C LYS A 172 -33.63 6.43 -4.94
N ALA A 173 -34.86 5.97 -5.09
CA ALA A 173 -35.57 5.26 -4.03
C ALA A 173 -34.96 3.86 -3.79
N GLY A 174 -34.61 3.15 -4.87
CA GLY A 174 -33.88 1.88 -4.77
C GLY A 174 -32.50 2.02 -4.14
N ASP A 175 -31.76 3.07 -4.48
CA ASP A 175 -30.47 3.38 -3.86
C ASP A 175 -30.64 3.64 -2.34
N SER A 176 -31.71 4.34 -1.94
CA SER A 176 -32.03 4.57 -0.53
C SER A 176 -32.37 3.27 0.18
N LEU A 177 -33.14 2.39 -0.47
CA LEU A 177 -33.47 1.05 0.05
C LEU A 177 -32.20 0.25 0.33
N ILE A 178 -31.30 0.16 -0.65
CA ILE A 178 -29.99 -0.54 -0.52
C ILE A 178 -29.19 0.03 0.63
N LYS A 179 -29.05 1.36 0.73
CA LYS A 179 -28.30 2.03 1.80
C LYS A 179 -28.87 1.76 3.17
N ASN A 180 -30.18 1.79 3.33
CA ASN A 180 -30.83 1.51 4.61
C ASN A 180 -30.64 0.05 5.05
N VAL A 181 -30.73 -0.90 4.13
CA VAL A 181 -30.42 -2.31 4.41
C VAL A 181 -28.95 -2.48 4.79
N ALA A 182 -28.02 -1.87 4.05
CA ALA A 182 -26.59 -1.91 4.35
C ALA A 182 -26.27 -1.40 5.77
N VAL A 183 -26.85 -0.25 6.15
CA VAL A 183 -26.68 0.34 7.49
C VAL A 183 -27.26 -0.60 8.55
N SER A 184 -28.44 -1.22 8.32
CA SER A 184 -29.03 -2.14 9.28
C SER A 184 -28.17 -3.40 9.50
N ILE A 185 -27.53 -3.91 8.45
CA ILE A 185 -26.57 -5.02 8.53
C ILE A 185 -25.33 -4.57 9.33
N GLN A 186 -24.79 -3.41 9.02
CA GLN A 186 -23.60 -2.87 9.69
C GLN A 186 -23.82 -2.65 11.19
N GLU A 187 -24.96 -2.09 11.58
CA GLU A 187 -25.35 -1.89 12.99
C GLU A 187 -25.51 -3.21 13.74
N SER A 188 -25.85 -4.29 13.05
CA SER A 188 -26.11 -5.60 13.65
C SER A 188 -24.87 -6.46 13.75
N VAL A 189 -24.03 -6.47 12.72
CA VAL A 189 -22.76 -7.24 12.68
C VAL A 189 -21.68 -6.52 13.49
N LYS A 190 -21.64 -5.17 13.45
CA LYS A 190 -20.62 -4.34 14.14
C LYS A 190 -19.19 -4.79 13.82
N SER A 191 -18.41 -5.10 14.87
CA SER A 191 -17.02 -5.59 14.76
C SER A 191 -16.90 -7.11 14.77
N SER A 192 -18.01 -7.85 14.68
CA SER A 192 -18.01 -9.32 14.76
C SER A 192 -17.54 -9.99 13.47
N GLY A 193 -17.46 -9.25 12.36
CA GLY A 193 -17.05 -9.80 11.07
C GLY A 193 -16.94 -8.74 9.98
N ASN A 194 -16.55 -9.18 8.79
CA ASN A 194 -16.46 -8.34 7.62
C ASN A 194 -17.75 -8.42 6.79
N ILE A 195 -18.19 -7.28 6.29
CA ILE A 195 -19.44 -7.15 5.53
C ILE A 195 -19.10 -6.70 4.11
N PHE A 196 -19.67 -7.39 3.14
CA PHE A 196 -19.42 -7.18 1.72
C PHE A 196 -20.73 -6.96 0.97
N ARG A 197 -20.71 -6.04 0.00
CA ARG A 197 -21.71 -5.97 -1.05
C ARG A 197 -21.18 -6.67 -2.28
N ILE A 198 -21.77 -7.78 -2.68
CA ILE A 198 -21.28 -8.64 -3.78
C ILE A 198 -22.08 -8.51 -5.07
N GLY A 199 -23.29 -7.97 -4.99
CA GLY A 199 -24.20 -7.73 -6.11
C GLY A 199 -24.95 -6.42 -5.95
N GLY A 200 -25.94 -6.20 -6.81
CA GLY A 200 -26.78 -5.01 -6.74
C GLY A 200 -27.58 -4.90 -5.44
N ASP A 201 -28.18 -6.02 -5.03
CA ASP A 201 -29.06 -6.21 -3.88
C ASP A 201 -28.56 -7.27 -2.89
N GLU A 202 -27.34 -7.80 -3.09
CA GLU A 202 -26.78 -8.93 -2.33
C GLU A 202 -25.67 -8.48 -1.39
N PHE A 203 -25.77 -8.93 -0.13
CA PHE A 203 -24.79 -8.68 0.92
C PHE A 203 -24.35 -9.98 1.59
N ILE A 204 -23.08 -10.06 1.97
CA ILE A 204 -22.53 -11.15 2.75
C ILE A 204 -21.81 -10.60 3.97
N ALA A 205 -22.01 -11.23 5.14
CA ALA A 205 -21.10 -11.08 6.26
C ALA A 205 -20.39 -12.40 6.53
N VAL A 206 -19.07 -12.32 6.77
CA VAL A 206 -18.27 -13.46 7.21
C VAL A 206 -17.73 -13.15 8.59
N LEU A 207 -18.02 -14.03 9.53
CA LEU A 207 -17.69 -13.91 10.94
C LEU A 207 -16.62 -14.95 11.30
N ASP A 208 -15.58 -14.52 12.01
CA ASP A 208 -14.51 -15.40 12.47
C ASP A 208 -14.88 -16.03 13.81
N ASN A 209 -14.72 -17.35 13.94
CA ASN A 209 -14.96 -18.09 15.18
C ASN A 209 -16.36 -17.90 15.81
N ALA A 210 -17.37 -17.64 15.00
CA ALA A 210 -18.74 -17.41 15.47
C ALA A 210 -19.49 -18.71 15.74
N THR A 211 -20.26 -18.70 16.80
CA THR A 211 -21.22 -19.77 17.14
C THR A 211 -22.55 -19.55 16.45
N GLU A 212 -23.40 -20.59 16.46
CA GLU A 212 -24.77 -20.48 15.94
C GLU A 212 -25.60 -19.46 16.73
N ASP A 213 -25.38 -19.33 18.04
CA ASP A 213 -26.05 -18.35 18.87
C ASP A 213 -25.65 -16.92 18.55
N ASP A 214 -24.34 -16.68 18.24
CA ASP A 214 -23.86 -15.36 17.78
C ASP A 214 -24.57 -14.96 16.48
N VAL A 215 -24.68 -15.87 15.52
CA VAL A 215 -25.35 -15.62 14.25
C VAL A 215 -26.85 -15.32 14.49
N LYS A 216 -27.53 -16.09 15.34
CA LYS A 216 -28.95 -15.86 15.70
C LYS A 216 -29.15 -14.48 16.36
N ILE A 217 -28.24 -14.08 17.24
CA ILE A 217 -28.25 -12.76 17.88
C ILE A 217 -28.12 -11.65 16.82
N ILE A 218 -27.16 -11.77 15.89
CA ILE A 218 -26.97 -10.82 14.82
C ILE A 218 -28.22 -10.69 13.94
N ILE A 219 -28.78 -11.82 13.51
CA ILE A 219 -29.99 -11.84 12.67
C ILE A 219 -31.21 -11.24 13.42
N ASN A 220 -31.36 -11.53 14.71
CA ASN A 220 -32.43 -10.95 15.51
C ASN A 220 -32.27 -9.44 15.70
N ASN A 221 -31.05 -8.97 15.94
CA ASN A 221 -30.76 -7.54 16.03
C ASN A 221 -31.01 -6.83 14.68
N TRP A 222 -30.60 -7.45 13.58
CA TRP A 222 -30.88 -6.95 12.24
C TRP A 222 -32.39 -6.82 11.97
N LYS A 223 -33.19 -7.84 12.30
CA LYS A 223 -34.65 -7.78 12.15
C LYS A 223 -35.27 -6.62 12.94
N LYS A 224 -34.88 -6.45 14.22
CA LYS A 224 -35.33 -5.32 15.05
C LYS A 224 -34.93 -3.97 14.46
N CYS A 225 -33.69 -3.85 13.91
CA CYS A 225 -33.24 -2.63 13.25
C CYS A 225 -34.11 -2.32 12.02
N MET A 226 -34.40 -3.33 11.20
CA MET A 226 -35.29 -3.19 10.02
C MET A 226 -36.71 -2.76 10.41
N GLU A 227 -37.31 -3.42 11.44
CA GLU A 227 -38.63 -3.07 11.97
C GLU A 227 -38.69 -1.62 12.46
N SER A 228 -37.70 -1.19 13.24
CA SER A 228 -37.59 0.20 13.72
C SER A 228 -37.53 1.22 12.61
N ARG A 229 -36.81 0.91 11.53
CA ARG A 229 -36.69 1.77 10.36
C ARG A 229 -37.97 1.81 9.53
N ASN A 230 -38.70 0.70 9.46
CA ASN A 230 -40.01 0.61 8.80
C ASN A 230 -41.06 1.47 9.46
N VAL A 231 -41.07 1.56 10.81
CA VAL A 231 -42.03 2.40 11.56
C VAL A 231 -41.79 3.91 11.25
N ASN A 232 -40.58 4.30 11.00
CA ASN A 232 -40.21 5.69 10.81
C ASN A 232 -40.02 6.09 9.31
N GLY A 233 -40.21 5.15 8.38
CA GLY A 233 -39.95 5.33 6.94
C GLY A 233 -41.19 5.26 6.08
N GLU A 234 -41.17 5.93 4.94
CA GLU A 234 -42.23 5.89 3.93
C GLU A 234 -42.17 4.62 3.06
N MET A 235 -41.03 3.86 3.13
CA MET A 235 -40.79 2.69 2.31
C MET A 235 -40.53 1.45 3.18
N GLU A 236 -41.21 0.35 2.85
CA GLU A 236 -41.00 -0.93 3.52
C GLU A 236 -39.61 -1.51 3.20
N LEU A 237 -38.77 -1.56 4.22
CA LEU A 237 -37.47 -2.23 4.14
C LEU A 237 -37.64 -3.72 4.38
N SER A 238 -37.22 -4.54 3.44
CA SER A 238 -37.25 -5.98 3.55
C SER A 238 -36.03 -6.62 2.85
N ALA A 239 -35.45 -7.63 3.49
CA ALA A 239 -34.48 -8.50 2.87
C ALA A 239 -34.66 -9.95 3.34
N SER A 240 -34.30 -10.88 2.47
CA SER A 240 -34.23 -12.30 2.79
C SER A 240 -32.87 -12.64 3.36
N VAL A 241 -32.78 -13.53 4.36
CA VAL A 241 -31.53 -13.87 5.03
C VAL A 241 -31.34 -15.37 5.16
N GLY A 242 -30.13 -15.86 4.90
CA GLY A 242 -29.74 -17.23 5.18
C GLY A 242 -28.36 -17.26 5.83
N TYR A 243 -28.02 -18.30 6.56
CA TYR A 243 -26.70 -18.45 7.16
C TYR A 243 -26.23 -19.90 7.17
N SER A 244 -24.92 -20.07 7.23
CA SER A 244 -24.28 -21.38 7.41
C SER A 244 -22.98 -21.22 8.20
N ILE A 245 -22.57 -22.30 8.88
CA ILE A 245 -21.37 -22.33 9.74
C ILE A 245 -20.58 -23.57 9.38
N GLY A 246 -19.25 -23.46 9.38
CA GLY A 246 -18.38 -24.59 9.13
C GLY A 246 -16.88 -24.23 9.16
N ASN A 247 -16.07 -25.13 8.66
CA ASN A 247 -14.63 -24.93 8.60
C ASN A 247 -14.26 -24.10 7.36
N GLY A 248 -13.34 -23.14 7.50
CA GLY A 248 -12.90 -22.26 6.41
C GLY A 248 -12.37 -23.00 5.17
N ASN A 249 -11.80 -24.20 5.33
CA ASN A 249 -11.39 -25.01 4.19
C ASN A 249 -12.55 -25.37 3.24
N ASP A 250 -13.79 -25.37 3.75
CA ASP A 250 -15.01 -25.63 2.99
C ASP A 250 -15.85 -24.37 2.73
N ILE A 251 -15.23 -23.19 2.75
CA ILE A 251 -15.91 -21.88 2.70
C ILE A 251 -16.88 -21.76 1.52
N GLU A 252 -16.54 -22.29 0.34
CA GLU A 252 -17.42 -22.27 -0.83
C GLU A 252 -18.74 -23.00 -0.53
N LYS A 253 -18.67 -24.18 0.08
CA LYS A 253 -19.86 -24.94 0.47
C LYS A 253 -20.69 -24.23 1.54
N ILE A 254 -20.01 -23.50 2.45
CA ILE A 254 -20.70 -22.73 3.50
C ILE A 254 -21.44 -21.54 2.88
N VAL A 255 -20.83 -20.86 1.90
CA VAL A 255 -21.47 -19.77 1.16
C VAL A 255 -22.66 -20.28 0.38
N ASP A 256 -22.51 -21.37 -0.38
CA ASP A 256 -23.59 -21.99 -1.16
C ASP A 256 -24.77 -22.43 -0.26
N ALA A 257 -24.48 -22.96 0.93
CA ALA A 257 -25.50 -23.34 1.89
C ALA A 257 -26.22 -22.12 2.51
N ALA A 258 -25.51 -21.02 2.77
CA ALA A 258 -26.09 -19.76 3.24
C ALA A 258 -27.00 -19.14 2.17
N ASP A 259 -26.53 -19.07 0.92
CA ASP A 259 -27.29 -18.58 -0.23
C ASP A 259 -28.56 -19.41 -0.45
N SER A 260 -28.46 -20.74 -0.46
CA SER A 260 -29.61 -21.64 -0.63
C SER A 260 -30.71 -21.38 0.42
N ARG A 261 -30.34 -21.19 1.69
CA ARG A 261 -31.28 -20.86 2.78
C ARG A 261 -31.89 -19.46 2.62
N MET A 262 -31.11 -18.49 2.20
CA MET A 262 -31.61 -17.15 1.87
C MET A 262 -32.62 -17.22 0.71
N TYR A 263 -32.29 -17.97 -0.35
CA TYR A 263 -33.19 -18.14 -1.49
C TYR A 263 -34.50 -18.83 -1.14
N GLU A 264 -34.50 -19.85 -0.26
CA GLU A 264 -35.71 -20.45 0.28
C GLU A 264 -36.59 -19.41 0.99
N GLN A 265 -35.99 -18.54 1.79
CA GLN A 265 -36.71 -17.46 2.46
C GLN A 265 -37.26 -16.44 1.44
N LYS A 266 -36.49 -16.09 0.40
CA LYS A 266 -36.92 -15.20 -0.68
C LYS A 266 -38.17 -15.77 -1.42
N GLN A 267 -38.19 -17.08 -1.66
CA GLN A 267 -39.34 -17.74 -2.28
C GLN A 267 -40.60 -17.69 -1.39
N LYS A 268 -40.47 -17.89 -0.08
CA LYS A 268 -41.57 -17.75 0.86
C LYS A 268 -42.14 -16.32 0.88
N TYR A 269 -41.24 -15.32 0.91
CA TYR A 269 -41.62 -13.91 0.84
C TYR A 269 -42.44 -13.58 -0.43
N LYS A 270 -41.97 -14.04 -1.60
CA LYS A 270 -42.67 -13.82 -2.88
C LYS A 270 -44.10 -14.43 -2.85
N LYS A 271 -44.22 -15.71 -2.43
CA LYS A 271 -45.52 -16.38 -2.35
C LYS A 271 -46.50 -15.68 -1.41
N THR A 272 -46.01 -15.10 -0.31
CA THR A 272 -46.87 -14.37 0.65
C THR A 272 -47.42 -13.08 0.02
N ARG A 273 -46.63 -12.40 -0.82
CA ARG A 273 -47.05 -11.16 -1.52
C ARG A 273 -47.96 -11.39 -2.72
N GLU A 274 -47.85 -12.53 -3.40
CA GLU A 274 -48.72 -12.88 -4.52
C GLU A 274 -50.15 -13.28 -4.06
N ASN A 275 -50.29 -13.59 -2.77
CA ASN A 275 -51.56 -13.98 -2.16
C ASN A 275 -52.30 -12.83 -1.44
N ILE A 276 -51.76 -11.61 -1.51
CA ILE A 276 -52.34 -10.38 -0.96
C ILE A 276 -52.77 -9.48 -2.12
#